data_c0b3780a9aa01830cd04ce112b322e23
#
_entry.id   c0b3780a9aa01830cd04ce112b322e23
#
_cell.length_a   1.000
_cell.length_b   1.000
_cell.length_c   1.000
_cell.angle_alpha   90.00
_cell.angle_beta   90.00
_cell.angle_gamma   90.00
#
_symmetry.space_group_name_H-M   'P 1'
#
loop_
_entity.id
_entity.type
_entity.pdbx_description
1 polymer ?
#
loop_
_entity_poly.entity_id
_entity_poly.type
_entity_poly.pdbx_seq_one_letter_code
_entity_poly.pdbx_strand_id
1 'polypeptide(L)'
;IIDAGKLGLDNKDRMLLTKLIMMGDAEEEKLDNVTIAEYFKESPHMFQTNFWYMWETTFAFRVQSSAQELRRYMHMMIYEFTQIEHLVGVNRTRYNQFESIMLPLINYLNDQNVNIILNKRVTDMTFKDTKMGDEITVTGLQMTDTESGDEEFVDIDTDTAVIFTNGSITDSATQGDMDHAAAENMDYGAAAGLWKNIAGKFYNLGNPDKFFADRNASGWVSFTVTSKDHVLLNEIARITTQVPGNALNSFLSTTAITDLGQQDVNMSIVVHHQPHFTTQKPNETVLWGYFL
;
A
#
# COMPACT_ATOMS: atom_id res chain seq x y z
N ILE A 1 -16.38 -8.07 20.91
CA ILE A 1 -16.20 -9.36 20.21
C ILE A 1 -16.90 -9.20 18.88
N ILE A 2 -16.11 -9.28 17.83
CA ILE A 2 -16.47 -9.12 16.43
C ILE A 2 -17.68 -10.01 16.14
N ASP A 3 -18.69 -9.49 15.44
CA ASP A 3 -19.76 -10.33 14.87
C ASP A 3 -19.19 -11.13 13.67
N ALA A 4 -18.25 -11.99 14.05
CA ALA A 4 -17.44 -12.75 13.12
C ALA A 4 -18.26 -13.79 12.32
N GLY A 5 -19.52 -14.01 12.73
CA GLY A 5 -20.44 -14.89 12.00
C GLY A 5 -20.81 -14.37 10.64
N LYS A 6 -20.89 -13.05 10.47
CA LYS A 6 -21.17 -12.42 9.17
C LYS A 6 -19.97 -12.47 8.21
N LEU A 7 -18.78 -12.61 8.77
CA LEU A 7 -17.53 -12.66 7.98
C LEU A 7 -17.10 -14.10 7.63
N GLY A 8 -17.89 -15.09 8.01
CA GLY A 8 -17.66 -16.49 7.68
C GLY A 8 -16.67 -17.24 8.58
N LEU A 9 -16.13 -16.61 9.61
CA LEU A 9 -15.17 -17.23 10.52
C LEU A 9 -15.80 -18.30 11.41
N ASP A 10 -15.20 -19.47 11.47
CA ASP A 10 -15.55 -20.50 12.41
C ASP A 10 -14.87 -20.31 13.81
N ASN A 11 -15.10 -21.23 14.73
CA ASN A 11 -14.53 -21.13 16.09
C ASN A 11 -13.01 -21.29 16.10
N LYS A 12 -12.47 -22.08 15.19
CA LYS A 12 -11.03 -22.32 15.11
C LYS A 12 -10.30 -21.13 14.51
N ASP A 13 -10.88 -20.54 13.47
CA ASP A 13 -10.41 -19.29 12.87
C ASP A 13 -10.31 -18.19 13.94
N ARG A 14 -11.41 -18.00 14.70
CA ARG A 14 -11.50 -16.97 15.75
C ARG A 14 -10.48 -17.20 16.86
N MET A 15 -10.26 -18.44 17.25
CA MET A 15 -9.27 -18.78 18.27
C MET A 15 -7.85 -18.42 17.81
N LEU A 16 -7.50 -18.76 16.57
CA LEU A 16 -6.17 -18.46 16.02
C LEU A 16 -5.97 -16.97 15.82
N LEU A 17 -6.98 -16.25 15.32
CA LEU A 17 -6.95 -14.79 15.21
C LEU A 17 -6.82 -14.11 16.57
N THR A 18 -7.59 -14.55 17.57
CA THR A 18 -7.49 -14.02 18.93
C THR A 18 -6.09 -14.26 19.51
N LYS A 19 -5.53 -15.46 19.31
CA LYS A 19 -4.17 -15.78 19.74
C LYS A 19 -3.14 -14.86 19.06
N LEU A 20 -3.28 -14.60 17.77
CA LEU A 20 -2.40 -13.71 17.02
C LEU A 20 -2.46 -12.27 17.56
N ILE A 21 -3.66 -11.74 17.77
CA ILE A 21 -3.88 -10.38 18.26
C ILE A 21 -3.40 -10.21 19.70
N MET A 22 -3.64 -11.21 20.56
CA MET A 22 -3.27 -11.16 21.99
C MET A 22 -1.82 -11.50 22.27
N MET A 23 -1.05 -11.88 21.25
CA MET A 23 0.36 -12.20 21.37
C MET A 23 1.15 -10.96 21.83
N GLY A 24 1.96 -11.09 22.86
CA GLY A 24 2.83 -10.03 23.36
C GLY A 24 4.01 -9.75 22.43
N ASP A 25 4.63 -8.60 22.56
CA ASP A 25 5.74 -8.18 21.70
C ASP A 25 6.94 -9.13 21.79
N ALA A 26 7.25 -9.66 22.96
CA ALA A 26 8.30 -10.66 23.12
C ALA A 26 8.00 -12.02 22.44
N GLU A 27 6.74 -12.28 22.13
CA GLU A 27 6.32 -13.47 21.39
C GLU A 27 6.23 -13.19 19.88
N GLU A 28 6.13 -11.94 19.49
CA GLU A 28 6.06 -11.52 18.08
C GLU A 28 7.31 -11.96 17.30
N GLU A 29 8.47 -11.99 17.95
CA GLU A 29 9.71 -12.49 17.35
C GLU A 29 9.60 -13.94 16.85
N LYS A 30 8.69 -14.75 17.46
CA LYS A 30 8.42 -16.12 17.02
C LYS A 30 7.71 -16.19 15.67
N LEU A 31 7.17 -15.07 15.22
CA LEU A 31 6.53 -14.92 13.90
C LEU A 31 7.53 -14.51 12.82
N ASP A 32 8.80 -14.25 13.17
CA ASP A 32 9.82 -13.96 12.18
C ASP A 32 9.96 -15.14 11.20
N ASN A 33 9.87 -14.84 9.93
CA ASN A 33 9.85 -15.81 8.82
C ASN A 33 8.66 -16.79 8.80
N VAL A 34 7.60 -16.57 9.60
CA VAL A 34 6.35 -17.34 9.55
C VAL A 34 5.38 -16.67 8.59
N THR A 35 4.93 -17.40 7.58
CA THR A 35 3.89 -16.91 6.68
C THR A 35 2.50 -17.01 7.30
N ILE A 36 1.55 -16.24 6.77
CA ILE A 36 0.14 -16.31 7.18
C ILE A 36 -0.39 -17.74 6.97
N ALA A 37 -0.06 -18.38 5.83
CA ALA A 37 -0.45 -19.75 5.55
C ALA A 37 0.08 -20.74 6.61
N GLU A 38 1.33 -20.60 7.03
CA GLU A 38 1.93 -21.46 8.07
C GLU A 38 1.30 -21.23 9.44
N TYR A 39 0.99 -19.99 9.79
CA TYR A 39 0.33 -19.67 11.04
C TYR A 39 -1.07 -20.29 11.12
N PHE A 40 -1.85 -20.18 10.02
CA PHE A 40 -3.22 -20.70 9.94
C PHE A 40 -3.32 -22.11 9.33
N LYS A 41 -2.21 -22.85 9.22
CA LYS A 41 -2.20 -24.20 8.61
C LYS A 41 -3.21 -25.18 9.20
N GLU A 42 -3.58 -24.98 10.47
CA GLU A 42 -4.59 -25.80 11.14
C GLU A 42 -6.03 -25.34 10.87
N SER A 43 -6.23 -24.21 10.23
CA SER A 43 -7.52 -23.64 9.87
C SER A 43 -7.52 -23.07 8.45
N PRO A 44 -7.30 -23.91 7.42
CA PRO A 44 -7.26 -23.48 6.04
C PRO A 44 -8.61 -22.89 5.56
N HIS A 45 -9.70 -23.17 6.27
CA HIS A 45 -11.02 -22.60 6.06
C HIS A 45 -10.98 -21.06 6.10
N MET A 46 -10.13 -20.47 6.93
CA MET A 46 -9.98 -19.04 7.06
C MET A 46 -9.78 -18.33 5.70
N PHE A 47 -9.03 -18.94 4.80
CA PHE A 47 -8.71 -18.38 3.48
C PHE A 47 -9.88 -18.42 2.48
N GLN A 48 -11.02 -19.00 2.87
CA GLN A 48 -12.26 -19.06 2.09
C GLN A 48 -13.36 -18.19 2.70
N THR A 49 -13.02 -17.30 3.62
CA THR A 49 -13.96 -16.45 4.34
C THR A 49 -13.98 -15.03 3.79
N ASN A 50 -15.12 -14.34 3.92
CA ASN A 50 -15.22 -12.91 3.61
C ASN A 50 -14.25 -12.07 4.44
N PHE A 51 -13.90 -12.54 5.66
CA PHE A 51 -12.88 -11.92 6.47
C PHE A 51 -11.52 -11.89 5.75
N TRP A 52 -11.07 -13.03 5.24
CA TRP A 52 -9.80 -13.11 4.52
C TRP A 52 -9.82 -12.28 3.24
N TYR A 53 -10.84 -12.43 2.42
CA TYR A 53 -10.97 -11.67 1.16
C TYR A 53 -10.90 -10.16 1.39
N MET A 54 -11.51 -9.66 2.47
CA MET A 54 -11.43 -8.26 2.84
C MET A 54 -10.00 -7.85 3.22
N TRP A 55 -9.29 -8.64 4.04
CA TRP A 55 -7.92 -8.34 4.41
C TRP A 55 -6.96 -8.43 3.24
N GLU A 56 -7.09 -9.47 2.44
CA GLU A 56 -6.31 -9.69 1.23
C GLU A 56 -6.41 -8.48 0.29
N THR A 57 -7.61 -8.07 -0.06
CA THR A 57 -7.83 -7.01 -1.03
C THR A 57 -7.63 -5.61 -0.46
N THR A 58 -7.90 -5.37 0.83
CA THR A 58 -7.74 -4.04 1.43
C THR A 58 -6.28 -3.67 1.67
N PHE A 59 -5.48 -4.63 2.13
CA PHE A 59 -4.12 -4.40 2.60
C PHE A 59 -3.06 -5.12 1.75
N ALA A 60 -3.46 -5.70 0.63
CA ALA A 60 -2.57 -6.44 -0.26
C ALA A 60 -1.86 -7.63 0.42
N PHE A 61 -2.53 -8.29 1.37
CA PHE A 61 -1.99 -9.51 1.97
C PHE A 61 -2.19 -10.69 1.03
N ARG A 62 -1.19 -11.53 0.99
CA ARG A 62 -1.26 -12.86 0.40
C ARG A 62 -0.99 -13.90 1.48
N VAL A 63 -1.35 -15.15 1.25
CA VAL A 63 -1.13 -16.24 2.22
C VAL A 63 0.35 -16.46 2.55
N GLN A 64 1.25 -16.10 1.64
CA GLN A 64 2.71 -16.11 1.83
C GLN A 64 3.26 -14.85 2.49
N SER A 65 2.45 -13.82 2.71
CA SER A 65 2.88 -12.62 3.44
C SER A 65 3.18 -12.94 4.91
N SER A 66 3.89 -12.03 5.57
CA SER A 66 4.32 -12.21 6.96
C SER A 66 3.13 -12.24 7.95
N ALA A 67 3.09 -13.25 8.80
CA ALA A 67 2.12 -13.32 9.91
C ALA A 67 2.37 -12.21 10.94
N GLN A 68 3.63 -11.79 11.11
CA GLN A 68 3.99 -10.67 11.98
C GLN A 68 3.40 -9.35 11.45
N GLU A 69 3.48 -9.13 10.16
CA GLU A 69 2.91 -7.94 9.52
C GLU A 69 1.38 -7.92 9.64
N LEU A 70 0.71 -9.04 9.38
CA LEU A 70 -0.74 -9.17 9.60
C LEU A 70 -1.11 -8.82 11.05
N ARG A 71 -0.36 -9.32 12.04
CA ARG A 71 -0.59 -8.97 13.44
C ARG A 71 -0.50 -7.47 13.69
N ARG A 72 0.52 -6.81 13.15
CA ARG A 72 0.73 -5.35 13.31
C ARG A 72 -0.40 -4.55 12.69
N TYR A 73 -0.85 -4.93 11.51
CA TYR A 73 -2.01 -4.30 10.88
C TYR A 73 -3.30 -4.50 11.69
N MET A 74 -3.52 -5.70 12.22
CA MET A 74 -4.66 -5.95 13.10
C MET A 74 -4.62 -5.10 14.35
N HIS A 75 -3.44 -4.90 14.96
CA HIS A 75 -3.28 -3.99 16.10
C HIS A 75 -3.59 -2.54 15.75
N MET A 76 -3.13 -2.06 14.59
CA MET A 76 -3.45 -0.71 14.11
C MET A 76 -4.95 -0.50 13.93
N MET A 77 -5.66 -1.52 13.45
CA MET A 77 -7.07 -1.43 13.09
C MET A 77 -8.02 -1.96 14.17
N ILE A 78 -7.54 -2.27 15.36
CA ILE A 78 -8.32 -2.96 16.38
C ILE A 78 -9.57 -2.19 16.84
N TYR A 79 -9.49 -0.87 16.85
CA TYR A 79 -10.62 -0.01 17.24
C TYR A 79 -11.69 0.06 16.15
N GLU A 80 -11.32 -0.15 14.90
CA GLU A 80 -12.20 -0.12 13.73
C GLU A 80 -12.75 -1.52 13.37
N PHE A 81 -12.29 -2.55 14.07
CA PHE A 81 -12.50 -3.95 13.71
C PHE A 81 -13.97 -4.39 13.71
N THR A 82 -14.80 -3.74 14.52
CA THR A 82 -16.24 -4.08 14.64
C THR A 82 -17.07 -3.62 13.44
N GLN A 83 -16.57 -2.67 12.67
CA GLN A 83 -17.23 -2.08 11.50
C GLN A 83 -16.25 -1.89 10.34
N ILE A 84 -15.25 -2.73 10.27
CA ILE A 84 -14.18 -2.62 9.26
C ILE A 84 -14.72 -2.83 7.84
N GLU A 85 -15.77 -3.63 7.69
CA GLU A 85 -16.45 -3.82 6.41
C GLU A 85 -17.09 -2.54 5.85
N HIS A 86 -17.28 -1.53 6.70
CA HIS A 86 -17.78 -0.21 6.32
C HIS A 86 -16.74 0.90 6.48
N LEU A 87 -15.53 0.57 6.94
CA LEU A 87 -14.48 1.53 7.29
C LEU A 87 -14.97 2.70 8.14
N VAL A 88 -15.88 2.43 9.07
CA VAL A 88 -16.38 3.44 10.02
C VAL A 88 -15.23 3.88 10.90
N GLY A 89 -15.09 5.19 11.09
CA GLY A 89 -13.97 5.80 11.83
C GLY A 89 -12.77 6.18 10.94
N VAL A 90 -12.68 5.65 9.73
CA VAL A 90 -11.64 6.05 8.78
C VAL A 90 -12.00 7.39 8.15
N ASN A 91 -11.27 8.44 8.55
CA ASN A 91 -11.46 9.77 7.98
C ASN A 91 -10.95 9.83 6.54
N ARG A 92 -11.70 10.54 5.72
CA ARG A 92 -11.39 10.72 4.29
C ARG A 92 -11.34 12.19 3.93
N THR A 93 -10.51 12.54 2.99
CA THR A 93 -10.43 13.88 2.43
C THR A 93 -11.60 14.17 1.51
N ARG A 94 -11.93 15.44 1.33
CA ARG A 94 -13.03 15.89 0.44
C ARG A 94 -12.78 15.51 -1.01
N TYR A 95 -11.57 15.74 -1.49
CA TYR A 95 -11.09 15.36 -2.80
C TYR A 95 -10.00 14.30 -2.65
N ASN A 96 -9.36 13.88 -3.72
CA ASN A 96 -8.21 13.00 -3.65
C ASN A 96 -7.10 13.58 -2.76
N GLN A 97 -6.18 12.71 -2.32
CA GLN A 97 -5.14 13.11 -1.39
C GLN A 97 -4.19 14.17 -1.95
N PHE A 98 -3.94 14.15 -3.25
CA PHE A 98 -3.07 15.14 -3.87
C PHE A 98 -3.65 16.55 -3.74
N GLU A 99 -4.91 16.74 -4.15
CA GLU A 99 -5.57 18.06 -4.10
C GLU A 99 -5.89 18.51 -2.67
N SER A 100 -6.21 17.57 -1.76
CA SER A 100 -6.65 17.90 -0.40
C SER A 100 -5.51 18.05 0.61
N ILE A 101 -4.37 17.38 0.40
CA ILE A 101 -3.26 17.35 1.35
C ILE A 101 -1.97 17.81 0.69
N MET A 102 -1.56 17.13 -0.42
CA MET A 102 -0.22 17.34 -0.97
C MET A 102 -0.06 18.74 -1.57
N LEU A 103 -1.01 19.18 -2.38
CA LEU A 103 -0.94 20.49 -3.01
C LEU A 103 -0.95 21.65 -1.98
N PRO A 104 -1.84 21.68 -0.98
CA PRO A 104 -1.76 22.69 0.09
C PRO A 104 -0.44 22.64 0.87
N LEU A 105 0.09 21.44 1.14
CA LEU A 105 1.37 21.29 1.83
C LEU A 105 2.54 21.80 0.98
N ILE A 106 2.58 21.48 -0.32
CA ILE A 106 3.59 22.00 -1.24
C ILE A 106 3.56 23.53 -1.28
N ASN A 107 2.37 24.12 -1.39
CA ASN A 107 2.23 25.57 -1.37
C ASN A 107 2.75 26.19 -0.06
N TYR A 108 2.38 25.61 1.07
CA TYR A 108 2.88 26.06 2.37
C TYR A 108 4.41 25.97 2.47
N LEU A 109 5.01 24.87 2.03
CA LEU A 109 6.46 24.69 2.06
C LEU A 109 7.18 25.68 1.15
N ASN A 110 6.63 25.97 -0.03
CA ASN A 110 7.15 27.01 -0.92
C ASN A 110 7.09 28.41 -0.26
N ASP A 111 6.00 28.73 0.44
CA ASP A 111 5.86 29.99 1.18
C ASP A 111 6.87 30.08 2.35
N GLN A 112 7.33 28.96 2.87
CA GLN A 112 8.39 28.88 3.88
C GLN A 112 9.81 28.82 3.28
N ASN A 113 9.95 29.03 1.97
CA ASN A 113 11.22 28.95 1.24
C ASN A 113 11.92 27.58 1.30
N VAL A 114 11.15 26.52 1.45
CA VAL A 114 11.68 25.15 1.30
C VAL A 114 11.96 24.90 -0.17
N ASN A 115 13.17 24.49 -0.48
CA ASN A 115 13.54 24.17 -1.85
C ASN A 115 13.09 22.74 -2.20
N ILE A 116 12.10 22.60 -3.09
CA ILE A 116 11.61 21.33 -3.60
C ILE A 116 12.23 21.10 -4.98
N ILE A 117 13.15 20.14 -5.07
CA ILE A 117 13.85 19.81 -6.30
C ILE A 117 13.16 18.59 -6.93
N LEU A 118 12.63 18.75 -8.12
CA LEU A 118 12.01 17.71 -8.93
C LEU A 118 12.97 17.20 -10.00
N ASN A 119 12.60 16.09 -10.66
CA ASN A 119 13.34 15.47 -11.76
C ASN A 119 14.79 15.05 -11.39
N LYS A 120 15.08 14.88 -10.12
CA LYS A 120 16.37 14.37 -9.64
C LYS A 120 16.18 13.01 -8.96
N ARG A 121 16.81 12.01 -9.52
CA ARG A 121 16.84 10.65 -8.97
C ARG A 121 18.13 10.45 -8.21
N VAL A 122 18.04 10.23 -6.90
CA VAL A 122 19.19 9.84 -6.11
C VAL A 122 19.53 8.38 -6.43
N THR A 123 20.74 8.14 -6.89
CA THR A 123 21.23 6.81 -7.32
C THR A 123 22.20 6.17 -6.35
N ASP A 124 22.88 7.00 -5.55
CA ASP A 124 23.79 6.53 -4.51
C ASP A 124 24.03 7.60 -3.43
N MET A 125 24.59 7.18 -2.30
CA MET A 125 25.00 8.06 -1.22
C MET A 125 26.45 7.74 -0.82
N THR A 126 27.22 8.77 -0.50
CA THR A 126 28.52 8.63 0.14
C THR A 126 28.43 8.90 1.64
N PHE A 127 29.32 8.29 2.38
CA PHE A 127 29.29 8.33 3.83
C PHE A 127 30.68 8.63 4.38
N LYS A 128 30.73 9.26 5.53
CA LYS A 128 31.97 9.40 6.28
C LYS A 128 32.47 8.02 6.70
N ASP A 129 33.77 7.83 6.65
CA ASP A 129 34.41 6.61 7.16
C ASP A 129 34.08 6.45 8.65
N THR A 130 33.25 5.45 8.99
CA THR A 130 32.81 5.20 10.35
C THR A 130 33.18 3.80 10.78
N LYS A 131 33.55 3.64 12.05
CA LYS A 131 33.74 2.32 12.65
C LYS A 131 32.40 1.64 12.92
N MET A 132 32.40 0.33 12.96
CA MET A 132 31.23 -0.45 13.28
C MET A 132 30.64 -0.02 14.63
N GLY A 133 29.38 0.43 14.62
CA GLY A 133 28.65 0.94 15.79
C GLY A 133 28.61 2.47 15.94
N ASP A 134 29.30 3.19 15.06
CA ASP A 134 29.25 4.65 15.04
C ASP A 134 27.98 5.15 14.30
N GLU A 135 27.68 6.42 14.49
CA GLU A 135 26.62 7.11 13.77
C GLU A 135 26.93 7.19 12.27
N ILE A 136 25.94 6.88 11.43
CA ILE A 136 26.06 6.96 9.97
C ILE A 136 25.88 8.41 9.54
N THR A 137 26.91 9.00 8.97
CA THR A 137 26.91 10.37 8.47
C THR A 137 26.97 10.36 6.94
N VAL A 138 25.93 10.88 6.27
CA VAL A 138 25.93 11.08 4.82
C VAL A 138 26.81 12.28 4.48
N THR A 139 27.68 12.12 3.49
CA THR A 139 28.59 13.19 3.02
C THR A 139 28.30 13.64 1.60
N GLY A 140 27.48 12.92 0.86
CA GLY A 140 27.11 13.32 -0.48
C GLY A 140 26.01 12.47 -1.09
N LEU A 141 25.37 13.02 -2.10
CA LEU A 141 24.33 12.37 -2.90
C LEU A 141 24.75 12.34 -4.37
N GLN A 142 24.76 11.16 -4.96
CA GLN A 142 24.85 11.01 -6.41
C GLN A 142 23.44 11.06 -6.98
N MET A 143 23.20 11.91 -7.95
CA MET A 143 21.90 12.08 -8.57
C MET A 143 22.00 12.02 -10.09
N THR A 144 20.90 11.63 -10.72
CA THR A 144 20.72 11.70 -12.18
C THR A 144 19.50 12.55 -12.47
N ASP A 145 19.63 13.53 -13.35
CA ASP A 145 18.49 14.25 -13.88
C ASP A 145 17.67 13.31 -14.77
N THR A 146 16.36 13.21 -14.48
CA THR A 146 15.49 12.24 -15.17
C THR A 146 15.07 12.68 -16.58
N GLU A 147 15.27 13.93 -16.93
CA GLU A 147 14.96 14.47 -18.24
C GLU A 147 16.17 14.50 -19.17
N SER A 148 17.31 15.01 -18.69
CA SER A 148 18.53 15.10 -19.48
C SER A 148 19.43 13.86 -19.40
N GLY A 149 19.34 13.10 -18.32
CA GLY A 149 20.25 12.00 -18.01
C GLY A 149 21.60 12.44 -17.42
N ASP A 150 21.76 13.74 -17.16
CA ASP A 150 23.01 14.26 -16.61
C ASP A 150 23.21 13.79 -15.16
N GLU A 151 24.44 13.44 -14.84
CA GLU A 151 24.84 13.08 -13.48
C GLU A 151 25.28 14.32 -12.71
N GLU A 152 24.89 14.36 -11.44
CA GLU A 152 25.20 15.43 -10.50
C GLU A 152 25.62 14.83 -9.15
N PHE A 153 26.64 15.41 -8.54
CA PHE A 153 27.02 15.07 -7.17
C PHE A 153 26.82 16.30 -6.28
N VAL A 154 26.12 16.10 -5.17
CA VAL A 154 25.86 17.14 -4.17
C VAL A 154 26.59 16.78 -2.88
N ASP A 155 27.53 17.63 -2.48
CA ASP A 155 28.18 17.52 -1.18
C ASP A 155 27.18 17.84 -0.07
N ILE A 156 27.16 17.01 0.96
CA ILE A 156 26.34 17.17 2.16
C ILE A 156 27.24 17.53 3.33
N ASP A 157 26.97 18.66 3.93
CA ASP A 157 27.68 19.09 5.14
C ASP A 157 27.37 18.12 6.30
N THR A 158 28.39 17.78 7.07
CA THR A 158 28.26 16.84 8.20
C THR A 158 27.31 17.27 9.30
N ASP A 159 26.96 18.55 9.35
CA ASP A 159 25.95 19.10 10.27
C ASP A 159 24.51 19.02 9.72
N THR A 160 24.34 18.48 8.52
CA THR A 160 23.05 18.34 7.85
C THR A 160 22.41 16.99 8.18
N ALA A 161 21.16 17.00 8.64
CA ALA A 161 20.38 15.78 8.78
C ALA A 161 19.81 15.36 7.42
N VAL A 162 20.05 14.10 7.02
CA VAL A 162 19.49 13.50 5.82
C VAL A 162 18.38 12.54 6.19
N ILE A 163 17.15 12.81 5.72
CA ILE A 163 15.99 11.93 5.92
C ILE A 163 15.75 11.18 4.62
N PHE A 164 15.82 9.85 4.69
CA PHE A 164 15.72 8.96 3.55
C PHE A 164 14.41 8.16 3.59
N THR A 165 13.50 8.39 2.64
CA THR A 165 12.19 7.73 2.56
C THR A 165 12.07 6.71 1.42
N ASN A 166 13.02 6.65 0.54
CA ASN A 166 13.26 5.64 -0.51
C ASN A 166 12.10 5.34 -1.49
N GLY A 167 11.20 6.25 -1.74
CA GLY A 167 10.16 6.04 -2.75
C GLY A 167 8.97 5.17 -2.29
N SER A 168 8.25 4.60 -3.23
CA SER A 168 7.00 3.90 -2.98
C SER A 168 6.82 2.67 -3.88
N ILE A 169 5.80 1.87 -3.60
CA ILE A 169 5.39 0.71 -4.41
C ILE A 169 5.08 1.07 -5.87
N THR A 170 4.74 2.32 -6.14
CA THR A 170 4.44 2.80 -7.51
C THR A 170 5.68 3.11 -8.35
N ASP A 171 6.88 3.09 -7.78
CA ASP A 171 8.13 3.39 -8.50
C ASP A 171 8.38 2.43 -9.67
N SER A 172 7.95 1.18 -9.55
CA SER A 172 8.04 0.16 -10.59
C SER A 172 6.72 -0.12 -11.31
N ALA A 173 5.67 0.69 -11.07
CA ALA A 173 4.38 0.48 -11.71
C ALA A 173 4.42 0.84 -13.20
N THR A 174 3.67 0.09 -13.99
CA THR A 174 3.38 0.42 -15.38
C THR A 174 1.92 0.82 -15.52
N GLN A 175 1.59 1.54 -16.56
CA GLN A 175 0.23 2.01 -16.81
C GLN A 175 -0.31 1.40 -18.11
N GLY A 176 -1.59 1.07 -18.07
CA GLY A 176 -2.37 0.70 -19.23
C GLY A 176 -3.55 1.65 -19.41
N ASP A 177 -4.29 1.46 -20.49
CA ASP A 177 -5.51 2.17 -20.81
C ASP A 177 -6.61 1.21 -21.31
N MET A 178 -7.69 1.74 -21.89
CA MET A 178 -8.80 0.92 -22.38
C MET A 178 -8.43 0.02 -23.57
N ASP A 179 -7.38 0.36 -24.31
CA ASP A 179 -6.97 -0.32 -25.53
C ASP A 179 -5.68 -1.14 -25.33
N HIS A 180 -4.92 -0.83 -24.28
CA HIS A 180 -3.61 -1.45 -24.01
C HIS A 180 -3.50 -1.88 -22.56
N ALA A 181 -3.22 -3.16 -22.33
CA ALA A 181 -2.91 -3.65 -21.00
C ALA A 181 -1.59 -3.02 -20.48
N ALA A 182 -1.53 -2.80 -19.16
CA ALA A 182 -0.29 -2.41 -18.53
C ALA A 182 0.81 -3.46 -18.81
N ALA A 183 1.97 -3.00 -19.25
CA ALA A 183 3.08 -3.90 -19.56
C ALA A 183 3.60 -4.57 -18.27
N GLU A 184 3.97 -5.83 -18.35
CA GLU A 184 4.70 -6.47 -17.27
C GLU A 184 6.07 -5.80 -17.11
N ASN A 185 6.34 -5.31 -15.90
CA ASN A 185 7.64 -4.75 -15.55
C ASN A 185 8.38 -5.72 -14.63
N MET A 186 9.54 -6.19 -15.06
CA MET A 186 10.39 -7.08 -14.28
C MET A 186 11.43 -6.34 -13.43
N ASP A 187 11.46 -5.02 -13.48
CA ASP A 187 12.36 -4.18 -12.68
C ASP A 187 11.65 -3.69 -11.40
N TYR A 188 12.38 -3.63 -10.30
CA TYR A 188 11.88 -3.08 -9.03
C TYR A 188 12.02 -1.55 -8.92
N GLY A 189 12.51 -0.90 -9.96
CA GLY A 189 12.66 0.55 -10.01
C GLY A 189 13.92 1.08 -9.32
N ALA A 190 14.05 2.39 -9.37
CA ALA A 190 15.24 3.10 -8.90
C ALA A 190 15.40 3.04 -7.37
N ALA A 191 14.30 3.04 -6.63
CA ALA A 191 14.32 2.94 -5.16
C ALA A 191 14.97 1.65 -4.68
N ALA A 192 14.73 0.52 -5.35
CA ALA A 192 15.38 -0.74 -5.07
C ALA A 192 16.88 -0.68 -5.33
N GLY A 193 17.30 -0.07 -6.45
CA GLY A 193 18.70 0.12 -6.80
C GLY A 193 19.44 0.93 -5.76
N LEU A 194 18.90 2.08 -5.36
CA LEU A 194 19.48 2.93 -4.33
C LEU A 194 19.61 2.17 -3.00
N TRP A 195 18.55 1.47 -2.57
CA TRP A 195 18.62 0.73 -1.30
C TRP A 195 19.68 -0.38 -1.34
N LYS A 196 19.80 -1.12 -2.44
CA LYS A 196 20.85 -2.14 -2.61
C LYS A 196 22.25 -1.52 -2.53
N ASN A 197 22.46 -0.37 -3.16
CA ASN A 197 23.73 0.34 -3.15
C ASN A 197 24.14 0.74 -1.72
N ILE A 198 23.23 1.36 -0.95
CA ILE A 198 23.54 1.82 0.41
C ILE A 198 23.60 0.67 1.42
N ALA A 199 22.74 -0.34 1.30
CA ALA A 199 22.78 -1.53 2.17
C ALA A 199 24.06 -2.36 1.97
N GLY A 200 24.63 -2.33 0.77
CA GLY A 200 25.96 -2.91 0.50
C GLY A 200 27.11 -2.21 1.23
N LYS A 201 26.92 -0.98 1.69
CA LYS A 201 27.93 -0.20 2.43
C LYS A 201 27.84 -0.38 3.94
N PHE A 202 26.63 -0.63 4.47
CA PHE A 202 26.39 -0.78 5.91
C PHE A 202 25.38 -1.90 6.20
N TYR A 203 25.74 -2.82 7.08
CA TYR A 203 24.92 -3.97 7.45
C TYR A 203 23.59 -3.62 8.15
N ASN A 204 23.52 -2.45 8.79
CA ASN A 204 22.36 -1.98 9.54
C ASN A 204 21.37 -1.15 8.70
N LEU A 205 21.60 -1.01 7.39
CA LEU A 205 20.66 -0.37 6.47
C LEU A 205 19.64 -1.35 5.85
N GLY A 206 19.47 -2.49 6.51
CA GLY A 206 18.45 -3.48 6.16
C GLY A 206 18.91 -4.49 5.11
N ASN A 207 17.96 -5.32 4.66
CA ASN A 207 18.19 -6.35 3.66
C ASN A 207 17.20 -6.19 2.50
N PRO A 208 17.56 -5.42 1.46
CA PRO A 208 16.68 -5.19 0.31
C PRO A 208 16.31 -6.48 -0.44
N ASP A 209 17.18 -7.49 -0.44
CA ASP A 209 16.88 -8.75 -1.13
C ASP A 209 15.70 -9.51 -0.51
N LYS A 210 15.48 -9.39 0.80
CA LYS A 210 14.24 -9.92 1.43
C LYS A 210 12.97 -9.27 0.90
N PHE A 211 13.03 -7.99 0.55
CA PHE A 211 11.89 -7.24 0.01
C PHE A 211 11.64 -7.54 -1.46
N PHE A 212 12.70 -7.74 -2.23
CA PHE A 212 12.66 -7.80 -3.68
C PHE A 212 12.93 -9.20 -4.24
N ALA A 213 12.97 -10.24 -3.40
CA ALA A 213 13.30 -11.60 -3.82
C ALA A 213 12.19 -12.24 -4.70
N ASP A 214 10.93 -11.94 -4.43
CA ASP A 214 9.80 -12.53 -5.15
C ASP A 214 8.78 -11.46 -5.56
N ARG A 215 8.82 -11.09 -6.83
CA ARG A 215 7.87 -10.14 -7.41
C ARG A 215 6.44 -10.66 -7.43
N ASN A 216 6.26 -11.94 -7.67
CA ASN A 216 4.93 -12.54 -7.75
C ASN A 216 4.23 -12.52 -6.39
N ALA A 217 5.02 -12.48 -5.31
CA ALA A 217 4.48 -12.37 -3.95
C ALA A 217 3.94 -10.97 -3.61
N SER A 218 4.31 -9.93 -4.38
CA SER A 218 3.95 -8.53 -4.10
C SER A 218 3.23 -7.83 -5.25
N GLY A 219 2.83 -8.57 -6.29
CA GLY A 219 2.10 -8.01 -7.43
C GLY A 219 0.75 -7.42 -6.99
N TRP A 220 0.44 -6.25 -7.53
CA TRP A 220 -0.78 -5.50 -7.25
C TRP A 220 -1.27 -4.83 -8.53
N VAL A 221 -2.55 -4.91 -8.78
CA VAL A 221 -3.19 -4.24 -9.91
C VAL A 221 -4.27 -3.30 -9.39
N SER A 222 -4.28 -2.08 -9.86
CA SER A 222 -5.35 -1.12 -9.58
C SER A 222 -5.86 -0.48 -10.86
N PHE A 223 -7.10 -0.02 -10.81
CA PHE A 223 -7.72 0.67 -11.93
C PHE A 223 -8.66 1.77 -11.45
N THR A 224 -8.81 2.81 -12.23
CA THR A 224 -9.80 3.87 -12.02
C THR A 224 -10.84 3.81 -13.11
N VAL A 225 -12.11 3.86 -12.72
CA VAL A 225 -13.24 3.97 -13.66
C VAL A 225 -13.84 5.36 -13.54
N THR A 226 -13.95 6.06 -14.66
CA THR A 226 -14.73 7.29 -14.76
C THR A 226 -15.97 7.02 -15.60
N SER A 227 -17.12 6.94 -14.96
CA SER A 227 -18.42 6.84 -15.64
C SER A 227 -18.95 8.25 -15.94
N LYS A 228 -19.60 8.41 -17.11
CA LYS A 228 -20.23 9.68 -17.51
C LYS A 228 -21.66 9.85 -16.98
N ASP A 229 -22.04 8.99 -16.03
CA ASP A 229 -23.34 9.01 -15.36
C ASP A 229 -23.21 8.45 -13.94
N HIS A 230 -24.34 8.36 -13.22
CA HIS A 230 -24.42 7.84 -11.86
C HIS A 230 -25.07 6.46 -11.75
N VAL A 231 -25.30 5.76 -12.85
CA VAL A 231 -25.98 4.45 -12.82
C VAL A 231 -25.21 3.45 -11.97
N LEU A 232 -23.92 3.33 -12.22
CA LEU A 232 -23.06 2.42 -11.44
C LEU A 232 -22.97 2.83 -9.96
N LEU A 233 -22.83 4.13 -9.67
CA LEU A 233 -22.82 4.65 -8.30
C LEU A 233 -24.11 4.31 -7.56
N ASN A 234 -25.27 4.53 -8.19
CA ASN A 234 -26.57 4.25 -7.59
C ASN A 234 -26.78 2.75 -7.35
N GLU A 235 -26.28 1.90 -8.25
CA GLU A 235 -26.40 0.46 -8.10
C GLU A 235 -25.49 -0.06 -6.96
N ILE A 236 -24.27 0.44 -6.85
CA ILE A 236 -23.39 0.14 -5.72
C ILE A 236 -24.04 0.58 -4.41
N ALA A 237 -24.62 1.80 -4.37
CA ALA A 237 -25.31 2.30 -3.19
C ALA A 237 -26.53 1.43 -2.82
N ARG A 238 -27.27 0.94 -3.81
CA ARG A 238 -28.40 0.01 -3.61
C ARG A 238 -27.94 -1.33 -3.01
N ILE A 239 -26.87 -1.91 -3.53
CA ILE A 239 -26.33 -3.18 -3.05
C ILE A 239 -25.77 -3.05 -1.62
N THR A 240 -25.05 -1.97 -1.36
CA THR A 240 -24.39 -1.72 -0.08
C THR A 240 -25.28 -1.05 0.95
N THR A 241 -26.49 -0.63 0.56
CA THR A 241 -27.45 0.13 1.39
C THR A 241 -26.90 1.47 1.89
N GLN A 242 -25.92 2.05 1.22
CA GLN A 242 -25.31 3.33 1.58
C GLN A 242 -25.87 4.47 0.73
N VAL A 243 -25.81 5.68 1.27
CA VAL A 243 -26.37 6.86 0.60
C VAL A 243 -25.36 7.42 -0.40
N PRO A 244 -25.72 7.57 -1.70
CA PRO A 244 -24.88 8.23 -2.68
C PRO A 244 -24.49 9.65 -2.24
N GLY A 245 -23.25 10.04 -2.47
CA GLY A 245 -22.71 11.37 -2.12
C GLY A 245 -21.99 11.44 -0.79
N ASN A 246 -22.21 10.52 0.13
CA ASN A 246 -21.25 10.25 1.20
C ASN A 246 -20.13 9.37 0.66
N ALA A 247 -18.98 9.33 1.33
CA ALA A 247 -17.98 8.33 0.99
C ALA A 247 -18.62 6.96 1.15
N LEU A 248 -18.83 6.26 0.04
CA LEU A 248 -19.29 4.89 0.07
C LEU A 248 -18.10 4.03 0.44
N ASN A 249 -18.02 3.66 1.70
CA ASN A 249 -17.04 2.72 2.21
C ASN A 249 -17.50 1.30 1.89
N SER A 250 -17.60 0.99 0.61
CA SER A 250 -18.10 -0.31 0.19
C SER A 250 -16.93 -1.13 -0.29
N PHE A 251 -16.62 -2.17 0.45
CA PHE A 251 -15.93 -3.30 -0.10
C PHE A 251 -16.95 -4.15 -0.85
N LEU A 252 -16.97 -4.05 -2.15
CA LEU A 252 -17.47 -5.13 -2.98
C LEU A 252 -16.29 -6.07 -3.17
N SER A 253 -16.09 -6.97 -2.22
CA SER A 253 -15.28 -8.13 -2.44
C SER A 253 -16.11 -9.11 -3.25
N THR A 254 -15.73 -9.32 -4.48
CA THR A 254 -16.29 -10.40 -5.29
C THR A 254 -15.35 -11.59 -5.18
N THR A 255 -15.86 -12.68 -4.67
CA THR A 255 -15.31 -13.99 -4.98
C THR A 255 -15.64 -14.31 -6.42
N ALA A 256 -14.61 -14.60 -7.20
CA ALA A 256 -14.70 -15.16 -8.53
C ALA A 256 -15.33 -14.27 -9.62
N ILE A 257 -14.50 -13.53 -10.31
CA ILE A 257 -14.75 -13.29 -11.73
C ILE A 257 -14.26 -14.56 -12.44
N THR A 258 -15.13 -15.56 -12.49
CA THR A 258 -14.82 -16.88 -13.06
C THR A 258 -14.58 -16.89 -14.58
N ASP A 259 -14.76 -15.77 -15.26
CA ASP A 259 -14.80 -15.70 -16.71
C ASP A 259 -13.59 -14.99 -17.35
N LEU A 260 -12.61 -14.55 -16.57
CA LEU A 260 -11.33 -14.11 -17.12
C LEU A 260 -10.36 -15.28 -17.44
N GLY A 261 -10.91 -16.47 -17.48
CA GLY A 261 -10.31 -17.59 -18.17
C GLY A 261 -9.28 -18.41 -17.42
N GLN A 262 -8.97 -18.23 -16.13
CA GLN A 262 -8.16 -19.20 -15.38
C GLN A 262 -7.98 -18.98 -13.86
N GLN A 263 -8.32 -17.85 -13.28
CA GLN A 263 -8.16 -17.66 -11.82
C GLN A 263 -9.31 -16.86 -11.22
N ASP A 264 -9.77 -17.30 -10.05
CA ASP A 264 -10.66 -16.51 -9.21
C ASP A 264 -9.89 -15.29 -8.70
N VAL A 265 -10.34 -14.08 -9.02
CA VAL A 265 -9.73 -12.85 -8.60
C VAL A 265 -10.58 -12.19 -7.53
N ASN A 266 -10.03 -12.01 -6.34
CA ASN A 266 -10.64 -11.19 -5.31
C ASN A 266 -10.37 -9.73 -5.62
N MET A 267 -11.45 -8.92 -5.69
CA MET A 267 -11.36 -7.51 -6.05
C MET A 267 -12.05 -6.64 -5.00
N SER A 268 -11.45 -5.53 -4.67
CA SER A 268 -12.11 -4.46 -3.92
C SER A 268 -12.43 -3.27 -4.82
N ILE A 269 -13.64 -2.75 -4.69
CA ILE A 269 -14.06 -1.51 -5.33
C ILE A 269 -14.32 -0.47 -4.23
N VAL A 270 -13.67 0.67 -4.35
CA VAL A 270 -13.80 1.79 -3.42
C VAL A 270 -14.45 2.95 -4.14
N VAL A 271 -15.53 3.46 -3.57
CA VAL A 271 -16.20 4.66 -4.05
C VAL A 271 -15.89 5.80 -3.09
N HIS A 272 -15.13 6.76 -3.57
CA HIS A 272 -14.75 7.94 -2.81
C HIS A 272 -15.92 8.95 -2.71
N HIS A 273 -15.73 10.02 -1.95
CA HIS A 273 -16.59 11.20 -2.07
C HIS A 273 -16.67 11.66 -3.53
N GLN A 274 -17.86 12.05 -3.93
CA GLN A 274 -18.08 12.65 -5.24
C GLN A 274 -18.33 14.17 -5.07
N PRO A 275 -17.67 15.01 -5.83
CA PRO A 275 -16.59 14.74 -6.78
C PRO A 275 -15.28 14.32 -6.08
N HIS A 276 -14.56 13.38 -6.70
CA HIS A 276 -13.25 12.92 -6.22
C HIS A 276 -12.11 13.84 -6.67
N PHE A 277 -12.28 14.49 -7.81
CA PHE A 277 -11.39 15.52 -8.33
C PHE A 277 -12.10 16.87 -8.38
N THR A 278 -11.38 17.97 -8.14
CA THR A 278 -11.95 19.33 -8.24
C THR A 278 -12.46 19.64 -9.66
N THR A 279 -11.89 18.99 -10.68
CA THR A 279 -12.25 19.14 -12.10
C THR A 279 -13.33 18.16 -12.57
N GLN A 280 -13.77 17.23 -11.72
CA GLN A 280 -14.80 16.24 -12.04
C GLN A 280 -16.14 16.93 -12.33
N LYS A 281 -16.79 16.54 -13.44
CA LYS A 281 -18.07 17.10 -13.82
C LYS A 281 -19.21 16.57 -12.94
N PRO A 282 -20.30 17.33 -12.75
CA PRO A 282 -21.40 16.91 -11.86
C PRO A 282 -22.10 15.62 -12.26
N ASN A 283 -22.03 15.22 -13.53
CA ASN A 283 -22.61 13.97 -14.03
C ASN A 283 -21.64 12.81 -14.12
N GLU A 284 -20.39 12.99 -13.66
CA GLU A 284 -19.37 11.96 -13.66
C GLU A 284 -19.30 11.26 -12.30
N THR A 285 -18.98 9.97 -12.33
CA THR A 285 -18.67 9.17 -11.14
C THR A 285 -17.28 8.59 -11.31
N VAL A 286 -16.44 8.75 -10.29
CA VAL A 286 -15.10 8.17 -10.24
C VAL A 286 -15.08 7.11 -9.14
N LEU A 287 -14.64 5.92 -9.47
CA LEU A 287 -14.39 4.86 -8.52
C LEU A 287 -13.03 4.19 -8.79
N TRP A 288 -12.52 3.55 -7.78
CA TRP A 288 -11.23 2.87 -7.81
C TRP A 288 -11.41 1.41 -7.44
N GLY A 289 -10.78 0.53 -8.19
CA GLY A 289 -10.74 -0.87 -7.89
C GLY A 289 -9.32 -1.40 -7.86
N TYR A 290 -9.11 -2.50 -7.15
CA TYR A 290 -7.82 -3.15 -7.07
C TYR A 290 -7.96 -4.62 -6.71
N PHE A 291 -6.95 -5.40 -7.10
CA PHE A 291 -6.84 -6.83 -6.85
C PHE A 291 -5.36 -7.26 -6.85
N LEU A 292 -5.13 -8.46 -6.39
CA LEU A 292 -3.80 -9.09 -6.27
C LEU A 292 -3.58 -10.18 -7.32
#